data_2fa956a25add3e4e56fbda92443e2c4e
#
_entry.id   2fa956a25add3e4e56fbda92443e2c4e
#
_cell.length_a   1.000
_cell.length_b   1.000
_cell.length_c   1.000
_cell.angle_alpha   90.00
_cell.angle_beta   90.00
_cell.angle_gamma   90.00
#
_symmetry.space_group_name_H-M   'P 1'
#
loop_
_entity.id
_entity.type
_entity.pdbx_description
1 polymer ?
#
loop_
_entity_poly.entity_id
_entity_poly.type
_entity_poly.pdbx_seq_one_letter_code
_entity_poly.pdbx_strand_id
1 'polypeptide(L)'
;MRVLVRTFSELCITVGALIVLFVVYVLYWTGVRADSAMDGQIDELRDRWARDSVDDAPTTDGPPDEPLPYKDGKAFAVMYIPRFGFTWNKPVLQGTGTDVLKKGLGHYASTARLGQKGNFAVAGHRRTYGDPFKDVPELRPNDPVILTDGTTWFTYRVDRRPYRTLPDDVGVIDPVPRGSGFDGPGRYLTLTTCEPEWGHSHRLIVWARLDATQPVEAGKPAALRR
;
A
#
# COMPACT_ATOMS: atom_id res chain seq x y z
N MET A 1 10.30 -7.64 57.93
CA MET A 1 9.15 -7.17 57.16
C MET A 1 9.52 -6.08 56.12
N ARG A 2 10.19 -4.96 56.50
CA ARG A 2 10.59 -3.91 55.54
C ARG A 2 11.51 -4.39 54.41
N VAL A 3 12.47 -5.26 54.67
CA VAL A 3 13.40 -5.81 53.67
C VAL A 3 12.65 -6.66 52.64
N LEU A 4 11.76 -7.55 53.09
CA LEU A 4 10.95 -8.39 52.20
C LEU A 4 10.04 -7.58 51.24
N VAL A 5 9.41 -6.52 51.80
CA VAL A 5 8.57 -5.60 50.98
C VAL A 5 9.43 -4.87 49.95
N ARG A 6 10.62 -4.42 50.34
CA ARG A 6 11.54 -3.74 49.42
C ARG A 6 12.02 -4.64 48.29
N THR A 7 12.48 -5.86 48.62
CA THR A 7 12.93 -6.82 47.63
C THR A 7 11.81 -7.22 46.65
N PHE A 8 10.58 -7.40 47.17
CA PHE A 8 9.42 -7.69 46.34
C PHE A 8 9.08 -6.52 45.41
N SER A 9 9.14 -5.29 45.91
CA SER A 9 8.91 -4.10 45.07
C SER A 9 9.98 -3.94 43.99
N GLU A 10 11.25 -4.15 44.30
CA GLU A 10 12.36 -4.11 43.35
C GLU A 10 12.19 -5.18 42.25
N LEU A 11 11.78 -6.40 42.63
CA LEU A 11 11.50 -7.47 41.69
C LEU A 11 10.34 -7.10 40.75
N CYS A 12 9.23 -6.58 41.29
CA CYS A 12 8.09 -6.16 40.47
C CYS A 12 8.46 -5.06 39.46
N ILE A 13 9.27 -4.08 39.88
CA ILE A 13 9.75 -3.00 38.98
C ILE A 13 10.64 -3.60 37.89
N THR A 14 11.56 -4.48 38.25
CA THR A 14 12.45 -5.13 37.27
C THR A 14 11.68 -5.94 36.26
N VAL A 15 10.73 -6.78 36.70
CA VAL A 15 9.88 -7.57 35.83
C VAL A 15 9.02 -6.66 34.94
N GLY A 16 8.43 -5.59 35.50
CA GLY A 16 7.67 -4.62 34.73
C GLY A 16 8.52 -3.94 33.65
N ALA A 17 9.73 -3.51 33.99
CA ALA A 17 10.67 -2.91 33.04
C ALA A 17 11.06 -3.89 31.92
N LEU A 18 11.33 -5.17 32.24
CA LEU A 18 11.64 -6.20 31.27
C LEU A 18 10.46 -6.47 30.29
N ILE A 19 9.24 -6.48 30.81
CA ILE A 19 8.05 -6.64 29.98
C ILE A 19 7.91 -5.47 29.00
N VAL A 20 8.07 -4.22 29.49
CA VAL A 20 8.02 -3.04 28.64
C VAL A 20 9.09 -3.07 27.54
N LEU A 21 10.34 -3.38 27.93
CA LEU A 21 11.44 -3.51 26.95
C LEU A 21 11.20 -4.63 25.93
N PHE A 22 10.64 -5.74 26.38
CA PHE A 22 10.27 -6.85 25.49
C PHE A 22 9.19 -6.44 24.49
N VAL A 23 8.15 -5.74 24.94
CA VAL A 23 7.08 -5.23 24.08
C VAL A 23 7.64 -4.24 23.06
N VAL A 24 8.46 -3.30 23.49
CA VAL A 24 9.13 -2.32 22.61
C VAL A 24 10.01 -3.05 21.57
N TYR A 25 10.80 -4.03 22.03
CA TYR A 25 11.64 -4.84 21.14
C TYR A 25 10.81 -5.58 20.08
N VAL A 26 9.73 -6.26 20.50
CA VAL A 26 8.87 -7.01 19.55
C VAL A 26 8.23 -6.08 18.54
N LEU A 27 7.70 -4.93 18.96
CA LEU A 27 7.10 -3.94 18.06
C LEU A 27 8.11 -3.36 17.07
N TYR A 28 9.30 -3.00 17.56
CA TYR A 28 10.38 -2.49 16.72
C TYR A 28 10.87 -3.54 15.72
N TRP A 29 11.14 -4.77 16.20
CA TRP A 29 11.67 -5.85 15.39
C TRP A 29 10.70 -6.31 14.29
N THR A 30 9.39 -6.36 14.60
CA THR A 30 8.37 -6.70 13.60
C THR A 30 8.26 -5.62 12.52
N GLY A 31 8.38 -4.34 12.88
CA GLY A 31 8.42 -3.24 11.93
C GLY A 31 9.61 -3.33 10.98
N VAL A 32 10.83 -3.44 11.52
CA VAL A 32 12.07 -3.55 10.73
C VAL A 32 12.05 -4.76 9.78
N ARG A 33 11.56 -5.92 10.25
CA ARG A 33 11.43 -7.11 9.39
C ARG A 33 10.42 -6.91 8.27
N ALA A 34 9.31 -6.25 8.53
CA ALA A 34 8.29 -5.98 7.53
C ALA A 34 8.82 -5.01 6.46
N ASP A 35 9.51 -3.94 6.86
CA ASP A 35 10.13 -3.01 5.91
C ASP A 35 11.19 -3.71 5.05
N SER A 36 12.07 -4.52 5.64
CA SER A 36 13.06 -5.31 4.89
C SER A 36 12.40 -6.29 3.90
N ALA A 37 11.26 -6.90 4.28
CA ALA A 37 10.52 -7.78 3.39
C ALA A 37 9.87 -7.01 2.22
N MET A 38 9.38 -5.80 2.47
CA MET A 38 8.83 -4.93 1.41
C MET A 38 9.92 -4.45 0.46
N ASP A 39 11.08 -4.04 0.98
CA ASP A 39 12.23 -3.65 0.16
C ASP A 39 12.70 -4.80 -0.73
N GLY A 40 12.79 -6.02 -0.17
CA GLY A 40 13.11 -7.22 -0.94
C GLY A 40 12.10 -7.53 -2.06
N GLN A 41 10.81 -7.27 -1.85
CA GLN A 41 9.80 -7.41 -2.90
C GLN A 41 9.97 -6.37 -4.01
N ILE A 42 10.36 -5.14 -3.65
CA ILE A 42 10.62 -4.07 -4.62
C ILE A 42 11.88 -4.39 -5.45
N ASP A 43 12.93 -4.87 -4.81
CA ASP A 43 14.17 -5.22 -5.50
C ASP A 43 13.97 -6.41 -6.46
N GLU A 44 13.27 -7.49 -6.02
CA GLU A 44 12.89 -8.62 -6.88
C GLU A 44 12.06 -8.15 -8.09
N LEU A 45 11.17 -7.18 -7.86
CA LEU A 45 10.32 -6.63 -8.92
C LEU A 45 11.15 -5.81 -9.92
N ARG A 46 12.05 -4.95 -9.45
CA ARG A 46 12.96 -4.16 -10.31
C ARG A 46 13.89 -5.03 -11.12
N ASP A 47 14.43 -6.09 -10.52
CA ASP A 47 15.26 -7.07 -11.23
C ASP A 47 14.50 -7.81 -12.32
N ARG A 48 13.21 -8.09 -12.13
CA ARG A 48 12.34 -8.62 -13.20
C ARG A 48 12.15 -7.61 -14.31
N TRP A 49 11.78 -6.39 -13.99
CA TRP A 49 11.59 -5.33 -15.00
C TRP A 49 12.86 -5.08 -15.82
N ALA A 50 14.03 -5.13 -15.17
CA ALA A 50 15.31 -4.98 -15.88
C ALA A 50 15.60 -6.13 -16.84
N ARG A 51 15.19 -7.37 -16.51
CA ARG A 51 15.32 -8.53 -17.42
C ARG A 51 14.34 -8.44 -18.57
N ASP A 52 13.07 -8.18 -18.28
CA ASP A 52 12.00 -8.10 -19.27
C ASP A 52 12.29 -7.01 -20.31
N SER A 53 12.88 -5.88 -19.90
CA SER A 53 13.29 -4.79 -20.81
C SER A 53 14.46 -5.14 -21.74
N VAL A 54 15.24 -6.18 -21.44
CA VAL A 54 16.35 -6.65 -22.29
C VAL A 54 15.88 -7.69 -23.32
N ASP A 55 14.86 -8.47 -22.97
CA ASP A 55 14.31 -9.55 -23.82
C ASP A 55 13.22 -9.06 -24.80
N ASP A 56 12.65 -7.87 -24.62
CA ASP A 56 11.69 -7.24 -25.53
C ASP A 56 12.36 -6.53 -26.72
N ALA A 57 13.06 -7.30 -27.56
CA ALA A 57 13.19 -6.94 -28.97
C ALA A 57 11.84 -7.30 -29.65
N PRO A 58 11.19 -6.37 -30.40
CA PRO A 58 9.87 -6.60 -30.93
C PRO A 58 9.90 -7.71 -31.99
N THR A 59 9.49 -8.92 -31.62
CA THR A 59 9.18 -9.99 -32.52
C THR A 59 7.69 -10.30 -32.34
N THR A 60 6.89 -9.73 -33.20
CA THR A 60 5.76 -10.34 -33.93
C THR A 60 4.65 -9.35 -34.29
N ASP A 61 4.28 -9.34 -35.56
CA ASP A 61 3.03 -8.83 -36.12
C ASP A 61 1.83 -9.70 -35.64
N GLY A 62 1.48 -9.57 -34.35
CA GLY A 62 0.28 -10.17 -33.74
C GLY A 62 -0.61 -9.07 -33.12
N PRO A 63 -1.94 -9.31 -32.97
CA PRO A 63 -2.76 -8.41 -32.18
C PRO A 63 -2.16 -8.28 -30.77
N PRO A 64 -2.25 -7.10 -30.12
CA PRO A 64 -1.68 -6.91 -28.79
C PRO A 64 -2.25 -7.97 -27.85
N ASP A 65 -1.36 -8.83 -27.31
CA ASP A 65 -1.72 -9.87 -26.37
C ASP A 65 -2.44 -9.25 -25.17
N GLU A 66 -3.55 -9.86 -24.79
CA GLU A 66 -4.26 -9.46 -23.57
C GLU A 66 -3.27 -9.58 -22.40
N PRO A 67 -3.09 -8.52 -21.59
CA PRO A 67 -2.08 -8.52 -20.54
C PRO A 67 -2.26 -9.71 -19.59
N LEU A 68 -1.22 -10.48 -19.37
CA LEU A 68 -1.26 -11.66 -18.51
C LEU A 68 -1.82 -11.32 -17.11
N PRO A 69 -2.62 -12.19 -16.50
CA PRO A 69 -3.17 -11.96 -15.16
C PRO A 69 -2.06 -11.82 -14.13
N TYR A 70 -2.26 -10.94 -13.15
CA TYR A 70 -1.35 -10.83 -12.02
C TYR A 70 -1.29 -12.15 -11.24
N LYS A 71 -0.09 -12.59 -10.84
CA LYS A 71 0.10 -13.82 -10.07
C LYS A 71 -0.18 -13.57 -8.59
N ASP A 72 -1.03 -14.40 -7.96
CA ASP A 72 -1.37 -14.28 -6.55
C ASP A 72 -0.14 -14.23 -5.65
N GLY A 73 -0.16 -13.30 -4.69
CA GLY A 73 0.91 -13.08 -3.72
C GLY A 73 2.21 -12.51 -4.29
N LYS A 74 2.26 -12.17 -5.59
CA LYS A 74 3.44 -11.58 -6.23
C LYS A 74 3.27 -10.09 -6.41
N ALA A 75 4.36 -9.34 -6.18
CA ALA A 75 4.42 -7.91 -6.47
C ALA A 75 4.41 -7.69 -7.98
N PHE A 76 3.64 -6.69 -8.43
CA PHE A 76 3.54 -6.30 -9.84
C PHE A 76 3.64 -4.78 -10.06
N ALA A 77 3.56 -3.99 -9.00
CA ALA A 77 3.68 -2.54 -9.06
C ALA A 77 4.34 -1.99 -7.78
N VAL A 78 4.82 -0.76 -7.85
CA VAL A 78 5.30 0.01 -6.69
C VAL A 78 4.48 1.28 -6.57
N MET A 79 3.99 1.56 -5.37
CA MET A 79 3.24 2.78 -5.03
C MET A 79 4.13 3.77 -4.30
N TYR A 80 3.97 5.05 -4.63
CA TYR A 80 4.65 6.20 -4.03
C TYR A 80 3.60 7.22 -3.59
N ILE A 81 3.70 7.72 -2.38
CA ILE A 81 2.83 8.79 -1.87
C ILE A 81 3.72 9.88 -1.27
N PRO A 82 4.03 10.96 -2.01
CA PRO A 82 4.94 12.02 -1.56
C PRO A 82 4.54 12.68 -0.25
N ARG A 83 3.25 12.74 0.08
CA ARG A 83 2.77 13.25 1.37
C ARG A 83 3.28 12.44 2.57
N PHE A 84 3.52 11.14 2.41
CA PHE A 84 4.06 10.27 3.47
C PHE A 84 5.59 10.35 3.57
N GLY A 85 6.22 11.06 2.65
CA GLY A 85 7.65 11.25 2.54
C GLY A 85 8.18 10.89 1.15
N PHE A 86 9.23 11.58 0.71
CA PHE A 86 9.81 11.36 -0.63
C PHE A 86 10.47 9.98 -0.79
N THR A 87 10.84 9.35 0.31
CA THR A 87 11.39 7.99 0.32
C THR A 87 10.32 6.90 0.50
N TRP A 88 9.07 7.31 0.80
CA TRP A 88 8.00 6.34 0.99
C TRP A 88 7.65 5.66 -0.33
N ASN A 89 7.86 4.38 -0.36
CA ASN A 89 7.43 3.51 -1.46
C ASN A 89 7.07 2.13 -0.89
N LYS A 90 6.05 1.49 -1.48
CA LYS A 90 5.59 0.19 -1.04
C LYS A 90 5.22 -0.69 -2.25
N PRO A 91 5.55 -2.00 -2.22
CA PRO A 91 5.17 -2.93 -3.27
C PRO A 91 3.66 -3.17 -3.24
N VAL A 92 3.06 -3.31 -4.41
CA VAL A 92 1.66 -3.75 -4.56
C VAL A 92 1.66 -5.19 -5.08
N LEU A 93 1.08 -6.09 -4.29
CA LEU A 93 0.98 -7.51 -4.57
C LEU A 93 -0.45 -7.88 -4.97
N GLN A 94 -0.62 -8.94 -5.74
CA GLN A 94 -1.94 -9.47 -6.08
C GLN A 94 -2.55 -10.20 -4.87
N GLY A 95 -3.82 -9.87 -4.56
CA GLY A 95 -4.59 -10.43 -3.45
C GLY A 95 -4.54 -9.58 -2.18
N THR A 96 -5.50 -9.83 -1.28
CA THR A 96 -5.66 -9.10 0.00
C THR A 96 -5.64 -10.03 1.21
N GLY A 97 -5.18 -11.27 1.02
CA GLY A 97 -5.02 -12.21 2.12
C GLY A 97 -3.97 -11.76 3.14
N THR A 98 -4.08 -12.26 4.37
CA THR A 98 -3.20 -11.86 5.49
C THR A 98 -1.72 -12.00 5.16
N ASP A 99 -1.34 -13.08 4.45
CA ASP A 99 0.07 -13.35 4.12
C ASP A 99 0.60 -12.43 3.00
N VAL A 100 -0.29 -11.88 2.18
CA VAL A 100 0.03 -10.85 1.19
C VAL A 100 0.24 -9.52 1.88
N LEU A 101 -0.71 -9.10 2.72
CA LEU A 101 -0.67 -7.83 3.42
C LEU A 101 0.50 -7.69 4.40
N LYS A 102 1.07 -8.79 4.90
CA LYS A 102 2.32 -8.79 5.67
C LYS A 102 3.55 -8.37 4.87
N LYS A 103 3.49 -8.46 3.53
CA LYS A 103 4.61 -8.23 2.61
C LYS A 103 4.50 -6.91 1.82
N GLY A 104 3.39 -6.19 1.97
CA GLY A 104 3.17 -4.94 1.27
C GLY A 104 1.69 -4.56 1.18
N LEU A 105 1.37 -3.83 0.13
CA LEU A 105 0.00 -3.47 -0.21
C LEU A 105 -0.63 -4.58 -1.04
N GLY A 106 -1.92 -4.82 -0.86
CA GLY A 106 -2.65 -5.89 -1.54
C GLY A 106 -3.69 -5.34 -2.52
N HIS A 107 -3.63 -5.74 -3.79
CA HIS A 107 -4.65 -5.42 -4.78
C HIS A 107 -5.85 -6.34 -4.63
N TYR A 108 -7.06 -5.79 -4.61
CA TYR A 108 -8.30 -6.57 -4.66
C TYR A 108 -8.46 -7.22 -6.03
N ALA A 109 -8.29 -8.53 -6.13
CA ALA A 109 -8.27 -9.28 -7.39
C ALA A 109 -9.55 -9.13 -8.24
N SER A 110 -10.68 -8.79 -7.61
CA SER A 110 -11.97 -8.54 -8.26
C SER A 110 -12.11 -7.14 -8.86
N THR A 111 -11.12 -6.27 -8.68
CA THR A 111 -11.16 -4.88 -9.14
C THR A 111 -10.34 -4.69 -10.42
N ALA A 112 -10.45 -3.52 -11.04
CA ALA A 112 -9.77 -3.23 -12.29
C ALA A 112 -8.24 -3.31 -12.15
N ARG A 113 -7.55 -3.62 -13.23
CA ARG A 113 -6.08 -3.59 -13.30
C ARG A 113 -5.59 -2.13 -13.25
N LEU A 114 -4.32 -1.97 -12.87
CA LEU A 114 -3.66 -0.66 -12.79
C LEU A 114 -3.81 0.11 -14.10
N GLY A 115 -4.29 1.34 -14.01
CA GLY A 115 -4.49 2.23 -15.15
C GLY A 115 -5.67 1.90 -16.07
N GLN A 116 -6.37 0.79 -15.88
CA GLN A 116 -7.52 0.42 -16.68
C GLN A 116 -8.80 1.15 -16.26
N LYS A 117 -9.80 1.15 -17.14
CA LYS A 117 -11.13 1.67 -16.84
C LYS A 117 -11.77 0.84 -15.73
N GLY A 118 -12.32 1.52 -14.74
CA GLY A 118 -12.85 0.94 -13.51
C GLY A 118 -12.10 1.49 -12.29
N ASN A 119 -12.07 0.71 -11.23
CA ASN A 119 -11.47 1.09 -9.96
C ASN A 119 -10.36 0.10 -9.58
N PHE A 120 -9.14 0.55 -9.51
CA PHE A 120 -7.99 -0.22 -9.00
C PHE A 120 -7.95 -0.07 -7.48
N ALA A 121 -8.34 -1.10 -6.73
CA ALA A 121 -8.45 -1.00 -5.28
C ALA A 121 -7.30 -1.72 -4.56
N VAL A 122 -6.76 -1.07 -3.54
CA VAL A 122 -5.59 -1.52 -2.79
C VAL A 122 -5.84 -1.44 -1.29
N ALA A 123 -5.54 -2.53 -0.57
CA ALA A 123 -5.56 -2.59 0.88
C ALA A 123 -4.15 -2.48 1.47
N GLY A 124 -4.04 -1.91 2.67
CA GLY A 124 -2.82 -1.89 3.45
C GLY A 124 -3.08 -1.84 4.96
N HIS A 125 -2.17 -2.42 5.72
CA HIS A 125 -2.23 -2.33 7.18
C HIS A 125 -2.08 -0.88 7.67
N ARG A 126 -2.82 -0.53 8.75
CA ARG A 126 -2.72 0.79 9.39
C ARG A 126 -1.58 0.86 10.40
N ARG A 127 -1.40 -0.18 11.24
CA ARG A 127 -0.49 -0.17 12.39
C ARG A 127 0.28 -1.47 12.62
N THR A 128 0.37 -2.31 11.61
CA THR A 128 1.13 -3.56 11.70
C THR A 128 1.93 -3.78 10.42
N TYR A 129 2.96 -4.59 10.53
CA TYR A 129 3.78 -5.00 9.37
C TYR A 129 4.32 -3.81 8.57
N GLY A 130 5.05 -2.90 9.26
CA GLY A 130 5.69 -1.73 8.65
C GLY A 130 4.72 -0.56 8.39
N ASP A 131 3.51 -0.62 8.94
CA ASP A 131 2.54 0.49 8.98
C ASP A 131 2.31 1.20 7.63
N PRO A 132 2.17 0.47 6.49
CA PRO A 132 2.24 1.09 5.16
C PRO A 132 1.17 2.19 4.96
N PHE A 133 0.01 2.09 5.59
CA PHE A 133 -1.07 3.07 5.49
C PHE A 133 -1.34 3.84 6.80
N LYS A 134 -0.32 3.97 7.65
CA LYS A 134 -0.40 4.74 8.89
C LYS A 134 -0.90 6.16 8.65
N ASP A 135 -0.32 6.84 7.67
CA ASP A 135 -0.52 8.27 7.42
C ASP A 135 -1.64 8.57 6.39
N VAL A 136 -2.43 7.55 6.02
CA VAL A 136 -3.61 7.73 5.14
C VAL A 136 -4.55 8.85 5.61
N PRO A 137 -4.79 9.09 6.93
CA PRO A 137 -5.61 10.22 7.39
C PRO A 137 -5.09 11.60 7.00
N GLU A 138 -3.80 11.72 6.67
CA GLU A 138 -3.17 12.99 6.31
C GLU A 138 -3.41 13.39 4.84
N LEU A 139 -3.91 12.45 4.02
CA LEU A 139 -4.18 12.71 2.61
C LEU A 139 -5.23 13.80 2.43
N ARG A 140 -4.97 14.65 1.44
CA ARG A 140 -5.80 15.81 1.11
C ARG A 140 -6.17 15.79 -0.37
N PRO A 141 -7.24 16.49 -0.76
CA PRO A 141 -7.56 16.69 -2.17
C PRO A 141 -6.35 17.19 -2.96
N ASN A 142 -6.18 16.66 -4.18
CA ASN A 142 -5.08 16.89 -5.10
C ASN A 142 -3.71 16.29 -4.71
N ASP A 143 -3.58 15.61 -3.56
CA ASP A 143 -2.35 14.87 -3.28
C ASP A 143 -2.10 13.81 -4.34
N PRO A 144 -0.86 13.68 -4.83
CA PRO A 144 -0.53 12.64 -5.79
C PRO A 144 -0.35 11.28 -5.10
N VAL A 145 -0.95 10.25 -5.68
CA VAL A 145 -0.65 8.84 -5.45
C VAL A 145 -0.12 8.28 -6.76
N ILE A 146 1.13 7.85 -6.77
CA ILE A 146 1.84 7.49 -7.99
C ILE A 146 2.16 6.01 -7.95
N LEU A 147 1.90 5.30 -9.04
CA LEU A 147 2.25 3.89 -9.19
C LEU A 147 3.09 3.68 -10.45
N THR A 148 3.88 2.62 -10.46
CA THR A 148 4.52 2.13 -11.68
C THR A 148 4.47 0.61 -11.74
N ASP A 149 4.31 0.09 -12.95
CA ASP A 149 4.42 -1.34 -13.27
C ASP A 149 5.76 -1.71 -13.93
N GLY A 150 6.69 -0.75 -13.97
CA GLY A 150 8.00 -0.88 -14.61
C GLY A 150 8.04 -0.36 -16.05
N THR A 151 6.90 -0.19 -16.71
CA THR A 151 6.79 0.35 -18.07
C THR A 151 6.15 1.74 -18.08
N THR A 152 5.20 1.96 -17.21
CA THR A 152 4.37 3.16 -17.17
C THR A 152 4.30 3.72 -15.75
N TRP A 153 4.32 5.03 -15.63
CA TRP A 153 3.94 5.79 -14.45
C TRP A 153 2.49 6.19 -14.53
N PHE A 154 1.75 5.93 -13.47
CA PHE A 154 0.35 6.31 -13.29
C PHE A 154 0.26 7.30 -12.14
N THR A 155 -0.13 8.53 -12.42
CA THR A 155 -0.36 9.57 -11.41
C THR A 155 -1.85 9.70 -11.16
N TYR A 156 -2.29 9.36 -9.96
CA TYR A 156 -3.64 9.60 -9.48
C TYR A 156 -3.66 10.83 -8.58
N ARG A 157 -4.79 11.55 -8.57
CA ARG A 157 -5.04 12.65 -7.66
C ARG A 157 -6.16 12.31 -6.69
N VAL A 158 -5.88 12.47 -5.41
CA VAL A 158 -6.88 12.30 -4.36
C VAL A 158 -8.04 13.28 -4.59
N ASP A 159 -9.27 12.77 -4.58
CA ASP A 159 -10.47 13.57 -4.87
C ASP A 159 -10.93 14.36 -3.63
N ARG A 160 -10.96 13.72 -2.49
CA ARG A 160 -11.43 14.29 -1.22
C ARG A 160 -10.66 13.75 -0.02
N ARG A 161 -10.95 14.31 1.17
CA ARG A 161 -10.43 13.79 2.43
C ARG A 161 -10.87 12.34 2.65
N PRO A 162 -10.08 11.54 3.40
CA PRO A 162 -10.41 10.17 3.72
C PRO A 162 -11.82 10.02 4.30
N TYR A 163 -12.54 9.01 3.82
CA TYR A 163 -13.91 8.68 4.19
C TYR A 163 -13.93 7.47 5.13
N ARG A 164 -14.69 7.56 6.23
CA ARG A 164 -14.84 6.48 7.20
C ARG A 164 -16.12 5.71 6.93
N THR A 165 -16.02 4.37 6.87
CA THR A 165 -17.17 3.48 6.66
C THR A 165 -17.05 2.20 7.47
N LEU A 166 -18.05 1.30 7.37
CA LEU A 166 -18.04 -0.01 8.01
C LEU A 166 -17.22 -1.02 7.20
N PRO A 167 -16.75 -2.11 7.82
CA PRO A 167 -15.92 -3.13 7.14
C PRO A 167 -16.65 -3.88 6.02
N ASP A 168 -17.97 -3.96 6.07
CA ASP A 168 -18.86 -4.64 5.13
C ASP A 168 -19.37 -3.75 3.99
N ASP A 169 -19.00 -2.46 3.96
CA ASP A 169 -19.30 -1.57 2.84
C ASP A 169 -18.39 -1.87 1.65
N VAL A 170 -18.69 -2.95 0.94
CA VAL A 170 -17.91 -3.40 -0.22
C VAL A 170 -18.06 -2.48 -1.43
N GLY A 171 -19.12 -1.68 -1.49
CA GLY A 171 -19.37 -0.76 -2.61
C GLY A 171 -18.33 0.34 -2.76
N VAL A 172 -17.50 0.56 -1.75
CA VAL A 172 -16.38 1.54 -1.82
C VAL A 172 -15.30 1.15 -2.83
N ILE A 173 -15.28 -0.12 -3.26
CA ILE A 173 -14.35 -0.62 -4.29
C ILE A 173 -15.05 -0.99 -5.61
N ASP A 174 -16.33 -0.69 -5.79
CA ASP A 174 -17.05 -0.88 -7.06
C ASP A 174 -16.30 -0.20 -8.23
N PRO A 175 -16.56 -0.59 -9.49
CA PRO A 175 -15.95 0.03 -10.68
C PRO A 175 -16.17 1.56 -10.75
N VAL A 176 -17.31 2.05 -10.26
CA VAL A 176 -17.58 3.45 -9.88
C VAL A 176 -17.83 3.43 -8.37
N PRO A 177 -16.83 3.82 -7.55
CA PRO A 177 -16.91 3.62 -6.10
C PRO A 177 -18.08 4.34 -5.46
N ARG A 178 -18.91 3.59 -4.73
CA ARG A 178 -20.06 4.15 -4.01
C ARG A 178 -19.57 5.09 -2.90
N GLY A 179 -20.23 6.22 -2.77
CA GLY A 179 -19.88 7.25 -1.79
C GLY A 179 -18.71 8.15 -2.22
N SER A 180 -18.03 7.86 -3.33
CA SER A 180 -16.95 8.71 -3.85
C SER A 180 -17.45 10.04 -4.42
N GLY A 181 -18.69 10.08 -4.95
CA GLY A 181 -19.21 11.20 -5.71
C GLY A 181 -18.75 11.22 -7.17
N PHE A 182 -18.23 10.09 -7.66
CA PHE A 182 -17.93 9.92 -9.09
C PHE A 182 -19.20 9.59 -9.86
N ASP A 183 -19.45 10.30 -10.96
CA ASP A 183 -20.74 10.25 -11.67
C ASP A 183 -20.78 9.25 -12.82
N GLY A 184 -19.71 8.51 -13.08
CA GLY A 184 -19.68 7.56 -14.19
C GLY A 184 -18.39 6.78 -14.32
N PRO A 185 -18.30 5.95 -15.38
CA PRO A 185 -17.10 5.15 -15.64
C PRO A 185 -15.85 6.02 -15.83
N GLY A 186 -14.80 5.71 -15.10
CA GLY A 186 -13.52 6.41 -15.13
C GLY A 186 -12.36 5.45 -14.90
N ARG A 187 -11.20 5.99 -14.55
CA ARG A 187 -10.02 5.25 -14.08
C ARG A 187 -9.73 5.73 -12.66
N TYR A 188 -10.14 4.92 -11.70
CA TYR A 188 -10.11 5.27 -10.30
C TYR A 188 -9.10 4.44 -9.53
N LEU A 189 -8.71 4.96 -8.38
CA LEU A 189 -7.92 4.28 -7.38
C LEU A 189 -8.65 4.38 -6.05
N THR A 190 -8.77 3.26 -5.33
CA THR A 190 -9.24 3.23 -3.95
C THR A 190 -8.16 2.68 -3.03
N LEU A 191 -7.82 3.42 -1.97
CA LEU A 191 -7.00 2.92 -0.88
C LEU A 191 -7.89 2.59 0.30
N THR A 192 -7.68 1.42 0.92
CA THR A 192 -8.44 0.96 2.09
C THR A 192 -7.51 0.58 3.23
N THR A 193 -7.84 1.01 4.44
CA THR A 193 -7.13 0.61 5.66
C THR A 193 -8.08 0.51 6.85
N CYS A 194 -7.59 -0.04 7.96
CA CYS A 194 -8.36 -0.15 9.19
C CYS A 194 -8.53 1.20 9.90
N GLU A 195 -9.66 1.35 10.61
CA GLU A 195 -9.98 2.49 11.48
C GLU A 195 -10.71 1.97 12.73
N PRO A 196 -10.45 2.47 13.96
CA PRO A 196 -9.41 3.44 14.32
C PRO A 196 -7.99 2.87 14.19
N GLU A 197 -6.98 3.70 14.44
CA GLU A 197 -5.55 3.41 14.27
C GLU A 197 -5.11 2.09 14.92
N TRP A 198 -5.63 1.78 16.11
CA TRP A 198 -5.36 0.56 16.88
C TRP A 198 -6.56 -0.39 16.93
N GLY A 199 -7.40 -0.34 15.89
CA GLY A 199 -8.61 -1.15 15.81
C GLY A 199 -8.97 -1.54 14.38
N HIS A 200 -10.14 -2.14 14.23
CA HIS A 200 -10.63 -2.60 12.92
C HIS A 200 -12.16 -2.52 12.81
N SER A 201 -12.80 -1.75 13.70
CA SER A 201 -14.26 -1.59 13.70
C SER A 201 -14.81 -0.86 12.47
N HIS A 202 -13.96 -0.08 11.80
CA HIS A 202 -14.28 0.65 10.58
C HIS A 202 -13.17 0.50 9.53
N ARG A 203 -13.42 1.08 8.36
CA ARG A 203 -12.42 1.28 7.31
C ARG A 203 -12.27 2.76 7.02
N LEU A 204 -11.06 3.15 6.67
CA LEU A 204 -10.73 4.45 6.13
C LEU A 204 -10.44 4.29 4.65
N ILE A 205 -11.14 5.05 3.82
CA ILE A 205 -11.15 4.95 2.37
C ILE A 205 -10.63 6.25 1.78
N VAL A 206 -9.77 6.14 0.78
CA VAL A 206 -9.35 7.28 -0.05
C VAL A 206 -9.64 6.95 -1.50
N TRP A 207 -10.30 7.85 -2.19
CA TRP A 207 -10.55 7.76 -3.61
C TRP A 207 -9.72 8.77 -4.38
N ALA A 208 -9.21 8.34 -5.52
CA ALA A 208 -8.43 9.16 -6.43
C ALA A 208 -8.81 8.87 -7.88
N ARG A 209 -8.58 9.86 -8.76
CA ARG A 209 -8.77 9.73 -10.21
C ARG A 209 -7.43 9.71 -10.92
N LEU A 210 -7.31 8.95 -11.98
CA LEU A 210 -6.15 9.00 -12.86
C LEU A 210 -6.07 10.39 -13.51
N ASP A 211 -4.96 11.07 -13.27
CA ASP A 211 -4.65 12.40 -13.76
C ASP A 211 -3.74 12.35 -14.99
N ALA A 212 -2.68 11.52 -14.91
CA ALA A 212 -1.71 11.39 -16.00
C ALA A 212 -1.08 9.99 -16.05
N THR A 213 -0.64 9.63 -17.24
CA THR A 213 0.25 8.49 -17.48
C THR A 213 1.45 8.95 -18.28
N GLN A 214 2.61 8.35 -18.04
CA GLN A 214 3.82 8.59 -18.84
C GLN A 214 4.68 7.32 -18.88
N PRO A 215 5.40 7.06 -19.99
CA PRO A 215 6.36 5.97 -20.06
C PRO A 215 7.48 6.15 -19.01
N VAL A 216 8.06 5.04 -18.52
CA VAL A 216 9.15 5.09 -17.54
C VAL A 216 10.39 5.76 -18.13
N GLU A 217 10.62 5.60 -19.44
CA GLU A 217 11.74 6.22 -20.18
C GLU A 217 11.67 7.75 -20.19
N ALA A 218 10.49 8.34 -20.05
CA ALA A 218 10.33 9.80 -19.90
C ALA A 218 10.78 10.32 -18.52
N GLY A 219 11.23 9.41 -17.64
CA GLY A 219 11.70 9.71 -16.30
C GLY A 219 10.57 9.75 -15.28
N LYS A 220 10.92 10.05 -14.03
CA LYS A 220 9.95 10.10 -12.93
C LYS A 220 8.97 11.27 -13.08
N PRO A 221 7.69 11.11 -12.69
CA PRO A 221 6.71 12.18 -12.59
C PRO A 221 7.23 13.38 -11.77
N ALA A 222 6.78 14.59 -12.13
CA ALA A 222 7.24 15.82 -11.46
C ALA A 222 7.05 15.77 -9.93
N ALA A 223 5.97 15.16 -9.46
CA ALA A 223 5.68 15.03 -8.02
C ALA A 223 6.65 14.10 -7.26
N LEU A 224 7.49 13.32 -7.95
CA LEU A 224 8.58 12.50 -7.39
C LEU A 224 9.97 13.10 -7.60
N ARG A 225 10.06 14.25 -8.28
CA ARG A 225 11.32 14.99 -8.46
C ARG A 225 11.46 16.01 -7.34
N ARG A 226 12.65 16.06 -6.71
CA ARG A 226 13.02 17.12 -5.76
C ARG A 226 13.58 18.31 -6.52
#